data_2a04abea3fe80db073736978da7151c8
#
_entry.id   2a04abea3fe80db073736978da7151c8
#
_cell.length_a   1.000
_cell.length_b   1.000
_cell.length_c   1.000
_cell.angle_alpha   90.00
_cell.angle_beta   90.00
_cell.angle_gamma   90.00
#
_symmetry.space_group_name_H-M   'P 1'
#
loop_
_entity.id
_entity.type
_entity.pdbx_description
1 polymer ?
#
loop_
_entity_poly.entity_id
_entity_poly.type
_entity_poly.pdbx_seq_one_letter_code
_entity_poly.pdbx_strand_id
1 'polypeptide(L)'
;MKRKTLWTIIGIVAVAVLGGGFFYAQHQSSQNHSAAESYLTYMNEGKQAAKSKKYAAAASKFASAYKVKATSEAKHCQSQAESLRDSVHLAKTSTKYASAIVLAQKAKNETAGYSVMTTQAGKLVKTLKRVKDNYDSEIKPLMKKADSSMSSGAYSAAVSTYASILDPPYINEVYYAKVRADVKEDLKEAKEKAKDEDQDEDSSSSKESSSSSSSSKAASSSKESSKSSSSSSSNQVEGAGQSINDQVGGQTVTARDVQQIRNQLANLGEDSSGWSPQDLINLFRYANEQGHTTIDSITKDDVKGYLSPKK
;
A
#
# COMPACT_ATOMS: atom_id res chain seq x y z
N MET A 1 19.20 -20.30 -10.20
CA MET A 1 18.54 -19.22 -11.00
C MET A 1 17.83 -19.81 -12.20
N LYS A 2 16.56 -19.41 -12.51
CA LYS A 2 15.86 -19.61 -13.81
C LYS A 2 14.76 -20.65 -13.94
N ARG A 3 14.07 -21.04 -12.90
CA ARG A 3 12.81 -21.82 -13.07
C ARG A 3 11.54 -21.14 -12.53
N LYS A 4 11.65 -20.13 -11.68
CA LYS A 4 10.49 -19.46 -11.05
C LYS A 4 9.84 -18.36 -11.92
N THR A 5 10.56 -17.78 -12.89
CA THR A 5 10.06 -16.72 -13.76
C THR A 5 9.22 -17.18 -14.96
N LEU A 6 9.28 -18.46 -15.34
CA LEU A 6 8.50 -18.97 -16.49
C LEU A 6 7.05 -19.26 -16.14
N TRP A 7 6.75 -19.60 -14.88
CA TRP A 7 5.39 -19.93 -14.45
C TRP A 7 4.49 -18.69 -14.27
N THR A 8 5.08 -17.53 -13.98
CA THR A 8 4.32 -16.27 -13.86
C THR A 8 3.81 -15.73 -15.18
N ILE A 9 4.50 -16.02 -16.29
CA ILE A 9 4.08 -15.57 -17.63
C ILE A 9 2.94 -16.43 -18.18
N ILE A 10 2.93 -17.71 -17.87
CA ILE A 10 1.88 -18.65 -18.34
C ILE A 10 0.54 -18.39 -17.63
N GLY A 11 0.56 -17.98 -16.35
CA GLY A 11 -0.66 -17.65 -15.60
C GLY A 11 -1.41 -16.42 -16.14
N ILE A 12 -0.69 -15.45 -16.70
CA ILE A 12 -1.29 -14.20 -17.24
C ILE A 12 -2.02 -14.46 -18.56
N VAL A 13 -1.51 -15.37 -19.40
CA VAL A 13 -2.14 -15.70 -20.68
C VAL A 13 -3.40 -16.56 -20.50
N ALA A 14 -3.42 -17.45 -19.50
CA ALA A 14 -4.57 -18.33 -19.24
C ALA A 14 -5.80 -17.57 -18.73
N VAL A 15 -5.63 -16.51 -17.94
CA VAL A 15 -6.76 -15.67 -17.46
C VAL A 15 -7.38 -14.84 -18.58
N ALA A 16 -6.58 -14.42 -19.57
CA ALA A 16 -7.08 -13.67 -20.72
C ALA A 16 -7.92 -14.53 -21.68
N VAL A 17 -7.62 -15.83 -21.78
CA VAL A 17 -8.32 -16.75 -22.69
C VAL A 17 -9.62 -17.31 -22.06
N LEU A 18 -9.65 -17.56 -20.74
CA LEU A 18 -10.83 -18.08 -20.06
C LEU A 18 -11.91 -17.02 -19.80
N GLY A 19 -11.55 -15.73 -19.71
CA GLY A 19 -12.52 -14.63 -19.60
C GLY A 19 -13.21 -14.28 -20.91
N GLY A 20 -12.64 -14.63 -22.05
CA GLY A 20 -13.20 -14.34 -23.38
C GLY A 20 -14.20 -15.38 -23.89
N GLY A 21 -14.08 -16.62 -23.44
CA GLY A 21 -14.87 -17.75 -23.97
C GLY A 21 -16.28 -17.91 -23.39
N PHE A 22 -16.52 -17.41 -22.18
CA PHE A 22 -17.81 -17.66 -21.50
C PHE A 22 -18.94 -16.72 -21.95
N PHE A 23 -18.65 -15.65 -22.68
CA PHE A 23 -19.66 -14.72 -23.18
C PHE A 23 -20.19 -15.05 -24.60
N TYR A 24 -19.62 -16.03 -25.26
CA TYR A 24 -20.02 -16.35 -26.65
C TYR A 24 -21.23 -17.28 -26.79
N ALA A 25 -21.70 -17.89 -25.71
CA ALA A 25 -22.68 -18.98 -25.79
C ALA A 25 -24.14 -18.59 -25.46
N GLN A 26 -24.49 -17.34 -25.20
CA GLN A 26 -25.86 -16.99 -24.75
C GLN A 26 -26.57 -15.93 -25.57
N HIS A 27 -26.33 -15.80 -26.88
CA HIS A 27 -27.19 -14.97 -27.72
C HIS A 27 -27.43 -15.57 -29.10
N GLN A 28 -28.24 -16.60 -29.12
CA GLN A 28 -28.89 -17.00 -30.34
C GLN A 28 -30.40 -17.05 -30.08
N SER A 29 -31.05 -15.88 -30.06
CA SER A 29 -32.44 -15.68 -30.47
C SER A 29 -32.87 -14.21 -30.23
N SER A 30 -32.87 -13.44 -31.24
CA SER A 30 -33.93 -12.59 -31.76
C SER A 30 -33.37 -11.67 -32.83
N GLN A 31 -33.55 -12.12 -34.04
CA GLN A 31 -33.28 -11.30 -35.23
C GLN A 31 -34.27 -10.15 -35.27
N ASN A 32 -33.75 -8.98 -35.56
CA ASN A 32 -34.39 -7.73 -35.97
C ASN A 32 -34.21 -6.51 -35.04
N HIS A 33 -33.14 -6.45 -34.25
CA HIS A 33 -32.74 -5.15 -33.73
C HIS A 33 -31.86 -4.43 -34.75
N SER A 34 -32.18 -3.16 -35.04
CA SER A 34 -31.34 -2.36 -35.94
C SER A 34 -29.93 -2.24 -35.38
N ALA A 35 -28.94 -2.10 -36.23
CA ALA A 35 -27.55 -1.85 -35.77
C ALA A 35 -27.45 -0.69 -34.77
N ALA A 36 -28.32 0.32 -34.92
CA ALA A 36 -28.42 1.45 -34.02
C ALA A 36 -28.86 1.05 -32.60
N GLU A 37 -29.87 0.17 -32.49
CA GLU A 37 -30.34 -0.31 -31.16
C GLU A 37 -29.30 -1.19 -30.48
N SER A 38 -28.64 -2.08 -31.24
CA SER A 38 -27.55 -2.91 -30.75
C SER A 38 -26.37 -2.04 -30.23
N TYR A 39 -26.01 -1.01 -30.97
CA TYR A 39 -24.99 -0.04 -30.54
C TYR A 39 -25.36 0.63 -29.22
N LEU A 40 -26.58 1.17 -29.11
CA LEU A 40 -27.06 1.83 -27.90
C LEU A 40 -27.10 0.88 -26.71
N THR A 41 -27.53 -0.36 -26.93
CA THR A 41 -27.56 -1.42 -25.91
C THR A 41 -26.16 -1.67 -25.36
N TYR A 42 -25.17 -1.92 -26.23
CA TYR A 42 -23.80 -2.17 -25.79
C TYR A 42 -23.17 -0.94 -25.12
N MET A 43 -23.43 0.27 -25.61
CA MET A 43 -22.95 1.51 -24.95
C MET A 43 -23.53 1.64 -23.54
N ASN A 44 -24.83 1.40 -23.36
CA ASN A 44 -25.49 1.46 -22.05
C ASN A 44 -24.98 0.38 -21.10
N GLU A 45 -24.84 -0.86 -21.56
CA GLU A 45 -24.26 -1.96 -20.76
C GLU A 45 -22.82 -1.65 -20.35
N GLY A 46 -22.01 -1.09 -21.25
CA GLY A 46 -20.66 -0.61 -20.97
C GLY A 46 -20.63 0.47 -19.90
N LYS A 47 -21.51 1.47 -20.02
CA LYS A 47 -21.66 2.56 -19.02
C LYS A 47 -22.12 2.01 -17.66
N GLN A 48 -23.01 1.03 -17.60
CA GLN A 48 -23.44 0.40 -16.33
C GLN A 48 -22.31 -0.43 -15.70
N ALA A 49 -21.59 -1.21 -16.51
CA ALA A 49 -20.42 -1.94 -16.03
C ALA A 49 -19.34 -1.00 -15.47
N ALA A 50 -19.10 0.14 -16.14
CA ALA A 50 -18.16 1.17 -15.69
C ALA A 50 -18.59 1.81 -14.37
N LYS A 51 -19.88 2.15 -14.20
CA LYS A 51 -20.41 2.66 -12.91
C LYS A 51 -20.09 1.70 -11.77
N SER A 52 -20.22 0.41 -12.00
CA SER A 52 -19.94 -0.67 -11.05
C SER A 52 -18.44 -1.02 -10.94
N LYS A 53 -17.56 -0.24 -11.58
CA LYS A 53 -16.09 -0.46 -11.62
C LYS A 53 -15.70 -1.83 -12.20
N LYS A 54 -16.57 -2.47 -12.97
CA LYS A 54 -16.32 -3.72 -13.73
C LYS A 54 -15.65 -3.36 -15.05
N TYR A 55 -14.43 -2.85 -15.02
CA TYR A 55 -13.78 -2.23 -16.19
C TYR A 55 -13.51 -3.23 -17.31
N ALA A 56 -13.24 -4.50 -17.03
CA ALA A 56 -13.08 -5.52 -18.05
C ALA A 56 -14.37 -5.74 -18.85
N ALA A 57 -15.51 -5.83 -18.15
CA ALA A 57 -16.82 -5.96 -18.79
C ALA A 57 -17.18 -4.67 -19.56
N ALA A 58 -16.89 -3.49 -18.99
CA ALA A 58 -17.10 -2.21 -19.67
C ALA A 58 -16.31 -2.13 -20.98
N ALA A 59 -15.02 -2.48 -20.97
CA ALA A 59 -14.18 -2.49 -22.17
C ALA A 59 -14.74 -3.44 -23.24
N SER A 60 -15.16 -4.64 -22.84
CA SER A 60 -15.77 -5.62 -23.76
C SER A 60 -17.05 -5.09 -24.39
N LYS A 61 -17.93 -4.44 -23.62
CA LYS A 61 -19.19 -3.89 -24.13
C LYS A 61 -18.96 -2.71 -25.07
N PHE A 62 -18.05 -1.80 -24.73
CA PHE A 62 -17.67 -0.69 -25.62
C PHE A 62 -16.99 -1.20 -26.90
N ALA A 63 -16.18 -2.27 -26.82
CA ALA A 63 -15.62 -2.91 -28.00
C ALA A 63 -16.72 -3.52 -28.89
N SER A 64 -17.77 -4.14 -28.31
CA SER A 64 -18.93 -4.63 -29.05
C SER A 64 -19.72 -3.49 -29.70
N ALA A 65 -19.91 -2.38 -29.00
CA ALA A 65 -20.50 -1.18 -29.57
C ALA A 65 -19.72 -0.67 -30.77
N TYR A 66 -18.38 -0.59 -30.64
CA TYR A 66 -17.49 -0.15 -31.72
C TYR A 66 -17.54 -1.09 -32.94
N LYS A 67 -17.68 -2.40 -32.74
CA LYS A 67 -17.83 -3.38 -33.84
C LYS A 67 -19.15 -3.19 -34.59
N VAL A 68 -20.22 -2.85 -33.88
CA VAL A 68 -21.54 -2.61 -34.52
C VAL A 68 -21.54 -1.28 -35.27
N LYS A 69 -20.99 -0.26 -34.64
CA LYS A 69 -20.85 1.08 -35.25
C LYS A 69 -19.53 1.69 -34.77
N ALA A 70 -18.59 1.88 -35.69
CA ALA A 70 -17.25 2.40 -35.42
C ALA A 70 -17.29 3.89 -35.09
N THR A 71 -17.76 4.26 -33.88
CA THR A 71 -17.81 5.65 -33.40
C THR A 71 -16.59 6.00 -32.59
N SER A 72 -16.20 7.27 -32.61
CA SER A 72 -15.13 7.80 -31.75
C SER A 72 -15.49 7.62 -30.27
N GLU A 73 -16.75 7.87 -29.86
CA GLU A 73 -17.21 7.69 -28.48
C GLU A 73 -16.97 6.26 -27.98
N ALA A 74 -17.40 5.25 -28.72
CA ALA A 74 -17.21 3.85 -28.33
C ALA A 74 -15.72 3.51 -28.21
N LYS A 75 -14.88 4.00 -29.12
CA LYS A 75 -13.44 3.79 -29.10
C LYS A 75 -12.78 4.41 -27.88
N HIS A 76 -13.10 5.67 -27.57
CA HIS A 76 -12.56 6.37 -26.41
C HIS A 76 -13.03 5.75 -25.10
N CYS A 77 -14.31 5.37 -24.97
CA CYS A 77 -14.84 4.66 -23.81
C CYS A 77 -14.16 3.31 -23.62
N GLN A 78 -13.90 2.55 -24.71
CA GLN A 78 -13.16 1.29 -24.66
C GLN A 78 -11.74 1.52 -24.13
N SER A 79 -10.96 2.41 -24.74
CA SER A 79 -9.57 2.72 -24.34
C SER A 79 -9.49 3.17 -22.89
N GLN A 80 -10.45 3.99 -22.45
CA GLN A 80 -10.53 4.44 -21.07
C GLN A 80 -10.79 3.29 -20.09
N ALA A 81 -11.72 2.40 -20.41
CA ALA A 81 -12.04 1.24 -19.58
C ALA A 81 -10.87 0.24 -19.54
N GLU A 82 -10.17 0.02 -20.67
CA GLU A 82 -8.97 -0.82 -20.73
C GLU A 82 -7.87 -0.24 -19.84
N SER A 83 -7.60 1.05 -19.92
CA SER A 83 -6.59 1.71 -19.10
C SER A 83 -6.88 1.60 -17.60
N LEU A 84 -8.16 1.71 -17.18
CA LEU A 84 -8.57 1.49 -15.79
C LEU A 84 -8.43 0.03 -15.36
N ARG A 85 -8.84 -0.91 -16.21
CA ARG A 85 -8.68 -2.35 -15.96
C ARG A 85 -7.21 -2.69 -15.71
N ASP A 86 -6.35 -2.24 -16.60
CA ASP A 86 -4.91 -2.57 -16.57
C ASP A 86 -4.22 -1.90 -15.37
N SER A 87 -4.61 -0.66 -15.05
CA SER A 87 -4.12 0.03 -13.85
C SER A 87 -4.47 -0.74 -12.57
N VAL A 88 -5.74 -1.11 -12.39
CA VAL A 88 -6.21 -1.85 -11.21
C VAL A 88 -5.55 -3.24 -11.15
N HIS A 89 -5.44 -3.93 -12.28
CA HIS A 89 -4.81 -5.24 -12.35
C HIS A 89 -3.34 -5.15 -11.93
N LEU A 90 -2.58 -4.26 -12.55
CA LEU A 90 -1.16 -4.07 -12.27
C LEU A 90 -0.89 -3.72 -10.80
N ALA A 91 -1.70 -2.82 -10.23
CA ALA A 91 -1.58 -2.42 -8.83
C ALA A 91 -1.89 -3.54 -7.82
N LYS A 92 -2.77 -4.50 -8.19
CA LYS A 92 -3.12 -5.63 -7.32
C LYS A 92 -2.14 -6.79 -7.40
N THR A 93 -1.53 -6.99 -8.57
CA THR A 93 -0.73 -8.18 -8.88
C THR A 93 0.78 -7.93 -8.87
N SER A 94 1.20 -6.67 -8.68
CA SER A 94 2.61 -6.31 -8.66
C SER A 94 2.87 -5.08 -7.78
N THR A 95 4.14 -4.76 -7.55
CA THR A 95 4.60 -3.53 -6.88
C THR A 95 4.90 -2.39 -7.88
N LYS A 96 4.47 -2.52 -9.14
CA LYS A 96 4.70 -1.50 -10.19
C LYS A 96 3.69 -0.35 -10.10
N TYR A 97 3.57 0.24 -8.92
CA TYR A 97 2.58 1.30 -8.65
C TYR A 97 2.76 2.52 -9.56
N ALA A 98 3.99 2.92 -9.88
CA ALA A 98 4.25 4.01 -10.80
C ALA A 98 3.62 3.78 -12.18
N SER A 99 3.79 2.59 -12.74
CA SER A 99 3.16 2.21 -14.02
C SER A 99 1.64 2.15 -13.94
N ALA A 100 1.10 1.65 -12.83
CA ALA A 100 -0.34 1.63 -12.58
C ALA A 100 -0.91 3.06 -12.51
N ILE A 101 -0.20 4.01 -11.88
CA ILE A 101 -0.58 5.43 -11.85
C ILE A 101 -0.61 6.02 -13.26
N VAL A 102 0.38 5.73 -14.11
CA VAL A 102 0.40 6.21 -15.50
C VAL A 102 -0.83 5.74 -16.27
N LEU A 103 -1.23 4.47 -16.12
CA LEU A 103 -2.43 3.93 -16.76
C LEU A 103 -3.71 4.61 -16.23
N ALA A 104 -3.80 4.83 -14.90
CA ALA A 104 -4.93 5.56 -14.33
C ALA A 104 -4.98 7.01 -14.81
N GLN A 105 -3.82 7.69 -14.94
CA GLN A 105 -3.74 9.05 -15.51
C GLN A 105 -4.16 9.09 -16.96
N LYS A 106 -3.78 8.09 -17.76
CA LYS A 106 -4.24 7.96 -19.16
C LYS A 106 -5.77 7.92 -19.21
N ALA A 107 -6.40 7.07 -18.37
CA ALA A 107 -7.85 7.01 -18.28
C ALA A 107 -8.50 8.31 -17.78
N LYS A 108 -7.86 9.01 -16.82
CA LYS A 108 -8.33 10.31 -16.32
C LYS A 108 -8.30 11.39 -17.40
N ASN A 109 -7.27 11.37 -18.24
CA ASN A 109 -7.05 12.38 -19.28
C ASN A 109 -7.82 12.12 -20.59
N GLU A 110 -8.56 11.00 -20.65
CA GLU A 110 -9.41 10.67 -21.79
C GLU A 110 -10.65 11.56 -21.78
N THR A 111 -10.61 12.65 -22.53
CA THR A 111 -11.65 13.70 -22.52
C THR A 111 -12.90 13.33 -23.31
N ALA A 112 -12.75 12.48 -24.34
CA ALA A 112 -13.85 11.98 -25.17
C ALA A 112 -14.48 10.68 -24.64
N GLY A 113 -14.03 10.20 -23.48
CA GLY A 113 -14.53 9.02 -22.82
C GLY A 113 -15.75 9.29 -21.93
N TYR A 114 -16.08 8.31 -21.07
CA TYR A 114 -17.19 8.42 -20.15
C TYR A 114 -16.78 9.12 -18.84
N SER A 115 -17.38 10.26 -18.52
CA SER A 115 -17.03 11.14 -17.39
C SER A 115 -16.99 10.45 -16.02
N VAL A 116 -17.83 9.43 -15.80
CA VAL A 116 -17.80 8.62 -14.58
C VAL A 116 -16.47 7.90 -14.46
N MET A 117 -15.94 7.34 -15.54
CA MET A 117 -14.62 6.69 -15.54
C MET A 117 -13.50 7.71 -15.33
N THR A 118 -13.62 8.93 -15.85
CA THR A 118 -12.68 10.04 -15.59
C THR A 118 -12.61 10.36 -14.09
N THR A 119 -13.76 10.46 -13.42
CA THR A 119 -13.85 10.68 -11.96
C THR A 119 -13.26 9.49 -11.20
N GLN A 120 -13.59 8.27 -11.58
CA GLN A 120 -13.06 7.05 -10.95
C GLN A 120 -11.54 6.95 -11.13
N ALA A 121 -11.03 7.29 -12.31
CA ALA A 121 -9.60 7.33 -12.60
C ALA A 121 -8.87 8.36 -11.71
N GLY A 122 -9.44 9.55 -11.51
CA GLY A 122 -8.90 10.57 -10.62
C GLY A 122 -8.78 10.08 -9.17
N LYS A 123 -9.80 9.39 -8.66
CA LYS A 123 -9.75 8.76 -7.33
C LYS A 123 -8.70 7.65 -7.27
N LEU A 124 -8.61 6.82 -8.31
CA LEU A 124 -7.62 5.74 -8.39
C LEU A 124 -6.19 6.28 -8.40
N VAL A 125 -5.91 7.36 -9.14
CA VAL A 125 -4.59 8.03 -9.14
C VAL A 125 -4.21 8.46 -7.73
N LYS A 126 -5.12 9.11 -6.99
CA LYS A 126 -4.87 9.55 -5.60
C LYS A 126 -4.57 8.34 -4.71
N THR A 127 -5.38 7.30 -4.77
CA THR A 127 -5.17 6.07 -3.99
C THR A 127 -3.83 5.41 -4.30
N LEU A 128 -3.51 5.24 -5.60
CA LEU A 128 -2.26 4.57 -5.99
C LEU A 128 -1.00 5.40 -5.67
N LYS A 129 -1.09 6.74 -5.67
CA LYS A 129 0.01 7.58 -5.18
C LYS A 129 0.29 7.29 -3.71
N ARG A 130 -0.72 7.31 -2.83
CA ARG A 130 -0.57 6.95 -1.42
C ARG A 130 0.01 5.54 -1.23
N VAL A 131 -0.50 4.56 -1.98
CA VAL A 131 0.02 3.18 -1.96
C VAL A 131 1.50 3.13 -2.34
N LYS A 132 1.87 3.85 -3.39
CA LYS A 132 3.27 3.96 -3.84
C LYS A 132 4.15 4.61 -2.78
N ASP A 133 3.69 5.70 -2.21
CA ASP A 133 4.44 6.45 -1.21
C ASP A 133 4.69 5.59 0.05
N ASN A 134 3.66 4.90 0.58
CA ASN A 134 3.84 3.96 1.70
C ASN A 134 4.79 2.81 1.33
N TYR A 135 4.67 2.28 0.11
CA TYR A 135 5.55 1.21 -0.35
C TYR A 135 7.01 1.65 -0.42
N ASP A 136 7.28 2.81 -1.02
CA ASP A 136 8.65 3.30 -1.23
C ASP A 136 9.29 3.79 0.08
N SER A 137 8.51 4.43 0.97
CA SER A 137 9.03 5.04 2.21
C SER A 137 9.11 4.08 3.40
N GLU A 138 8.22 3.11 3.50
CA GLU A 138 8.10 2.25 4.67
C GLU A 138 8.39 0.79 4.36
N ILE A 139 7.67 0.21 3.40
CA ILE A 139 7.71 -1.23 3.14
C ILE A 139 9.03 -1.65 2.51
N LYS A 140 9.43 -0.99 1.44
CA LYS A 140 10.63 -1.35 0.66
C LYS A 140 11.93 -1.29 1.46
N PRO A 141 12.17 -0.27 2.31
CA PRO A 141 13.34 -0.27 3.20
C PRO A 141 13.32 -1.43 4.21
N LEU A 142 12.14 -1.74 4.78
CA LEU A 142 12.01 -2.86 5.71
C LEU A 142 12.23 -4.21 5.02
N MET A 143 11.71 -4.40 3.82
CA MET A 143 12.00 -5.60 3.02
C MET A 143 13.50 -5.77 2.79
N LYS A 144 14.20 -4.71 2.35
CA LYS A 144 15.66 -4.76 2.19
C LYS A 144 16.40 -5.10 3.48
N LYS A 145 15.96 -4.54 4.62
CA LYS A 145 16.55 -4.84 5.93
C LYS A 145 16.33 -6.30 6.29
N ALA A 146 15.14 -6.82 6.10
CA ALA A 146 14.83 -8.22 6.37
C ALA A 146 15.64 -9.18 5.48
N ASP A 147 15.73 -8.88 4.16
CA ASP A 147 16.54 -9.64 3.20
C ASP A 147 18.03 -9.66 3.59
N SER A 148 18.54 -8.53 4.07
CA SER A 148 19.92 -8.46 4.58
C SER A 148 20.11 -9.32 5.83
N SER A 149 19.14 -9.33 6.76
CA SER A 149 19.16 -10.19 7.93
C SER A 149 19.10 -11.67 7.55
N MET A 150 18.26 -12.04 6.58
CA MET A 150 18.21 -13.40 6.01
C MET A 150 19.56 -13.81 5.42
N SER A 151 20.20 -12.91 4.67
CA SER A 151 21.49 -13.19 4.00
C SER A 151 22.65 -13.32 4.97
N SER A 152 22.58 -12.69 6.15
CA SER A 152 23.60 -12.76 7.20
C SER A 152 23.36 -13.86 8.24
N GLY A 153 22.30 -14.68 8.08
CA GLY A 153 21.93 -15.70 9.05
C GLY A 153 21.17 -15.17 10.27
N ALA A 154 20.94 -13.86 10.38
CA ALA A 154 20.22 -13.28 11.52
C ALA A 154 18.70 -13.49 11.38
N TYR A 155 18.25 -14.75 11.40
CA TYR A 155 16.88 -15.13 11.05
C TYR A 155 15.84 -14.58 12.03
N SER A 156 16.12 -14.55 13.32
CA SER A 156 15.24 -13.95 14.32
C SER A 156 15.00 -12.45 14.10
N ALA A 157 16.02 -11.71 13.63
CA ALA A 157 15.90 -10.30 13.25
C ALA A 157 15.09 -10.13 11.96
N ALA A 158 15.25 -11.05 10.99
CA ALA A 158 14.44 -11.07 9.77
C ALA A 158 12.96 -11.31 10.09
N VAL A 159 12.64 -12.29 10.96
CA VAL A 159 11.28 -12.58 11.45
C VAL A 159 10.64 -11.32 12.02
N SER A 160 11.33 -10.63 12.93
CA SER A 160 10.82 -9.40 13.56
C SER A 160 10.58 -8.30 12.54
N THR A 161 11.48 -8.15 11.55
CA THR A 161 11.36 -7.11 10.51
C THR A 161 10.22 -7.43 9.53
N TYR A 162 10.07 -8.67 9.05
CA TYR A 162 8.93 -9.05 8.20
C TYR A 162 7.58 -8.91 8.93
N ALA A 163 7.54 -9.27 10.23
CA ALA A 163 6.33 -9.08 11.03
C ALA A 163 5.93 -7.60 11.11
N SER A 164 6.90 -6.69 11.27
CA SER A 164 6.63 -5.25 11.33
C SER A 164 6.06 -4.66 10.02
N ILE A 165 6.35 -5.28 8.84
CA ILE A 165 5.74 -4.89 7.57
C ILE A 165 4.24 -5.25 7.53
N LEU A 166 3.84 -6.30 8.22
CA LEU A 166 2.44 -6.79 8.24
C LEU A 166 1.58 -6.11 9.31
N ASP A 167 2.18 -5.36 10.23
CA ASP A 167 1.50 -4.73 11.37
C ASP A 167 0.60 -3.53 10.97
N PRO A 168 1.02 -2.60 10.08
CA PRO A 168 0.21 -1.44 9.75
C PRO A 168 -1.14 -1.81 9.15
N PRO A 169 -2.26 -1.19 9.58
CA PRO A 169 -3.60 -1.53 9.09
C PRO A 169 -3.75 -1.44 7.57
N TYR A 170 -3.08 -0.49 6.92
CA TYR A 170 -3.16 -0.27 5.48
C TYR A 170 -2.65 -1.46 4.65
N ILE A 171 -1.78 -2.33 5.22
CA ILE A 171 -1.26 -3.50 4.50
C ILE A 171 -2.39 -4.45 4.08
N ASN A 172 -3.55 -4.38 4.74
CA ASN A 172 -4.73 -5.18 4.43
C ASN A 172 -5.55 -4.65 3.25
N GLU A 173 -5.27 -3.43 2.77
CA GLU A 173 -5.93 -2.89 1.60
C GLU A 173 -5.59 -3.70 0.33
N VAL A 174 -6.51 -3.66 -0.63
CA VAL A 174 -6.47 -4.51 -1.84
C VAL A 174 -5.22 -4.32 -2.70
N TYR A 175 -4.63 -3.12 -2.69
CA TYR A 175 -3.46 -2.81 -3.50
C TYR A 175 -2.13 -3.24 -2.86
N TYR A 176 -2.13 -3.68 -1.61
CA TYR A 176 -0.96 -4.31 -0.96
C TYR A 176 -1.02 -5.84 -1.00
N ALA A 177 -2.01 -6.44 -1.68
CA ALA A 177 -2.23 -7.89 -1.68
C ALA A 177 -0.97 -8.68 -2.10
N LYS A 178 -0.26 -8.20 -3.13
CA LYS A 178 1.00 -8.83 -3.60
C LYS A 178 2.11 -8.73 -2.55
N VAL A 179 2.34 -7.53 -2.02
CA VAL A 179 3.34 -7.29 -0.96
C VAL A 179 3.05 -8.17 0.25
N ARG A 180 1.80 -8.18 0.71
CA ARG A 180 1.38 -9.00 1.86
C ARG A 180 1.60 -10.50 1.62
N ALA A 181 1.38 -10.97 0.40
CA ALA A 181 1.61 -12.36 0.05
C ALA A 181 3.11 -12.71 0.09
N ASP A 182 3.95 -11.87 -0.52
CA ASP A 182 5.39 -12.07 -0.55
C ASP A 182 5.99 -12.05 0.86
N VAL A 183 5.66 -11.00 1.64
CA VAL A 183 6.17 -10.86 3.01
C VAL A 183 5.72 -12.02 3.92
N LYS A 184 4.51 -12.58 3.72
CA LYS A 184 4.08 -13.77 4.47
C LYS A 184 4.86 -15.02 4.09
N GLU A 185 5.22 -15.19 2.82
CA GLU A 185 6.07 -16.29 2.35
C GLU A 185 7.46 -16.17 2.95
N ASP A 186 8.07 -14.97 2.84
CA ASP A 186 9.41 -14.69 3.37
C ASP A 186 9.46 -14.83 4.91
N LEU A 187 8.42 -14.35 5.62
CA LEU A 187 8.29 -14.52 7.07
C LEU A 187 8.21 -15.99 7.48
N LYS A 188 7.54 -16.81 6.67
CA LYS A 188 7.48 -18.26 6.93
C LYS A 188 8.86 -18.90 6.77
N GLU A 189 9.58 -18.58 5.69
CA GLU A 189 10.93 -19.06 5.46
C GLU A 189 11.89 -18.64 6.59
N ALA A 190 11.82 -17.37 7.02
CA ALA A 190 12.63 -16.86 8.11
C ALA A 190 12.38 -17.60 9.44
N LYS A 191 11.10 -17.91 9.74
CA LYS A 191 10.74 -18.68 10.95
C LYS A 191 11.21 -20.12 10.91
N GLU A 192 11.21 -20.76 9.74
CA GLU A 192 11.73 -22.12 9.58
C GLU A 192 13.23 -22.15 9.86
N LYS A 193 13.99 -21.23 9.25
CA LYS A 193 15.43 -21.13 9.46
C LYS A 193 15.83 -20.75 10.89
N ALA A 194 15.08 -19.87 11.54
CA ALA A 194 15.33 -19.50 12.95
C ALA A 194 15.15 -20.70 13.91
N LYS A 195 14.24 -21.63 13.61
CA LYS A 195 14.06 -22.86 14.42
C LYS A 195 15.19 -23.87 14.23
N ASP A 196 15.74 -23.94 13.01
CA ASP A 196 16.84 -24.87 12.73
C ASP A 196 18.11 -24.41 13.46
N GLU A 197 18.38 -23.11 13.60
CA GLU A 197 19.49 -22.57 14.40
C GLU A 197 19.35 -22.92 15.89
N ASP A 198 18.14 -22.77 16.47
CA ASP A 198 17.92 -23.10 17.89
C ASP A 198 18.12 -24.58 18.21
N GLN A 199 18.00 -25.50 17.22
CA GLN A 199 18.21 -26.93 17.39
C GLN A 199 19.68 -27.33 17.27
N ASP A 200 20.49 -26.63 16.51
CA ASP A 200 21.92 -26.91 16.36
C ASP A 200 22.75 -26.42 17.56
N GLU A 201 22.29 -25.39 18.29
CA GLU A 201 22.94 -24.93 19.52
C GLU A 201 22.72 -25.87 20.71
N ASP A 202 21.58 -26.57 20.80
CA ASP A 202 21.26 -27.50 21.89
C ASP A 202 22.01 -28.85 21.77
N SER A 203 22.52 -29.15 20.59
CA SER A 203 23.30 -30.40 20.36
C SER A 203 24.81 -30.28 20.59
N SER A 204 25.34 -29.07 20.82
CA SER A 204 26.80 -28.86 21.04
C SER A 204 27.21 -28.55 22.48
N SER A 205 26.28 -28.54 23.45
CA SER A 205 26.55 -28.22 24.85
C SER A 205 26.36 -29.44 25.78
N SER A 206 27.10 -30.51 25.55
CA SER A 206 27.25 -31.57 26.57
C SER A 206 28.65 -32.13 26.56
N LYS A 207 29.60 -31.42 27.19
CA LYS A 207 30.74 -32.03 27.89
C LYS A 207 31.42 -31.09 28.88
N GLU A 208 31.30 -31.51 30.13
CA GLU A 208 32.24 -31.31 31.27
C GLU A 208 32.46 -29.86 31.77
N SER A 209 32.35 -29.52 33.00
CA SER A 209 32.78 -30.27 34.21
C SER A 209 32.30 -29.58 35.48
N SER A 210 31.87 -30.39 36.39
CA SER A 210 31.68 -30.26 37.85
C SER A 210 32.56 -29.21 38.58
N SER A 211 31.95 -28.52 39.52
CA SER A 211 32.22 -28.43 40.96
C SER A 211 32.01 -27.06 41.54
N SER A 212 31.23 -27.04 42.43
CA SER A 212 31.11 -26.83 43.88
C SER A 212 30.65 -25.45 44.31
N SER A 213 29.47 -25.50 44.93
CA SER A 213 29.09 -25.02 46.26
C SER A 213 29.47 -23.57 46.62
N SER A 214 28.60 -22.74 47.07
CA SER A 214 27.73 -22.78 48.24
C SER A 214 26.96 -21.45 48.42
N SER A 215 25.71 -21.57 48.75
CA SER A 215 24.92 -20.92 49.79
C SER A 215 25.22 -19.46 50.18
N SER A 216 24.29 -18.58 50.14
CA SER A 216 23.29 -18.22 51.17
C SER A 216 22.66 -16.86 50.87
N LYS A 217 21.40 -16.80 50.75
CA LYS A 217 20.33 -16.32 51.67
C LYS A 217 20.31 -14.82 52.03
N ALA A 218 19.17 -14.26 51.73
CA ALA A 218 18.38 -13.28 52.49
C ALA A 218 18.54 -11.80 52.16
N ALA A 219 17.52 -11.28 51.60
CA ALA A 219 16.46 -10.46 52.18
C ALA A 219 16.65 -8.94 52.21
N SER A 220 15.66 -8.31 51.65
CA SER A 220 14.92 -7.17 52.18
C SER A 220 15.36 -5.74 51.84
N SER A 221 14.42 -5.15 51.16
CA SER A 221 13.78 -3.84 51.38
C SER A 221 14.48 -2.54 50.95
N SER A 222 13.69 -1.90 50.15
CA SER A 222 13.26 -0.49 50.19
C SER A 222 14.17 0.64 49.72
N LYS A 223 13.54 1.31 48.78
CA LYS A 223 13.37 2.79 48.67
C LYS A 223 14.45 3.66 48.01
N GLU A 224 13.96 4.22 46.98
CA GLU A 224 13.93 5.63 46.59
C GLU A 224 15.14 6.27 45.87
N SER A 225 14.74 6.78 44.75
CA SER A 225 15.04 8.09 44.17
C SER A 225 16.24 8.28 43.25
N SER A 226 15.77 8.59 42.04
CA SER A 226 16.24 9.64 41.16
C SER A 226 17.51 9.50 40.35
N LYS A 227 17.23 9.78 39.10
CA LYS A 227 17.99 10.61 38.16
C LYS A 227 18.81 9.95 37.08
N SER A 228 18.16 9.96 35.92
CA SER A 228 18.66 10.41 34.61
C SER A 228 19.98 9.87 34.10
N SER A 229 19.87 9.25 32.96
CA SER A 229 20.41 9.81 31.72
C SER A 229 20.15 8.87 30.56
N SER A 230 19.34 9.37 29.69
CA SER A 230 19.24 9.23 28.26
C SER A 230 20.50 8.72 27.56
N SER A 231 20.30 7.73 26.70
CA SER A 231 21.03 7.66 25.45
C SER A 231 20.05 7.31 24.34
N SER A 232 19.62 8.35 23.68
CA SER A 232 18.88 8.35 22.43
C SER A 232 19.77 7.85 21.31
N SER A 233 19.37 6.78 20.67
CA SER A 233 19.89 6.42 19.34
C SER A 233 19.00 7.03 18.29
N SER A 234 19.43 8.17 17.76
CA SER A 234 18.80 8.87 16.66
C SER A 234 19.10 8.16 15.35
N ASN A 235 18.10 7.57 14.72
CA ASN A 235 18.17 7.25 13.30
C ASN A 235 17.72 8.49 12.49
N GLN A 236 18.71 9.26 12.07
CA GLN A 236 18.55 10.33 11.07
C GLN A 236 18.22 9.71 9.72
N VAL A 237 17.15 10.18 9.12
CA VAL A 237 16.89 9.99 7.69
C VAL A 237 17.57 11.14 6.96
N GLU A 238 18.73 10.88 6.37
CA GLU A 238 19.39 11.83 5.48
C GLU A 238 18.66 11.92 4.14
N GLY A 239 18.25 13.12 3.80
CA GLY A 239 17.70 13.49 2.49
C GLY A 239 17.48 14.99 2.41
N ALA A 240 18.49 15.73 1.91
CA ALA A 240 18.46 17.13 1.51
C ALA A 240 18.21 18.19 2.61
N GLY A 241 19.27 18.60 3.33
CA GLY A 241 19.57 20.02 3.55
C GLY A 241 18.67 20.84 4.47
N GLN A 242 17.80 20.25 5.32
CA GLN A 242 17.20 20.95 6.45
C GLN A 242 17.08 20.00 7.63
N SER A 243 17.54 20.43 8.79
CA SER A 243 17.34 19.74 10.06
C SER A 243 15.84 19.58 10.30
N ILE A 244 15.33 18.35 10.16
CA ILE A 244 13.93 18.04 10.45
C ILE A 244 13.78 18.13 11.97
N ASN A 245 13.06 19.14 12.45
CA ASN A 245 12.68 19.20 13.85
C ASN A 245 11.45 18.27 14.03
N ASP A 246 11.72 17.06 14.50
CA ASP A 246 10.74 15.97 14.66
C ASP A 246 10.12 15.89 16.06
N GLN A 247 10.38 16.88 16.94
CA GLN A 247 9.82 16.89 18.29
C GLN A 247 8.56 17.74 18.41
N VAL A 248 7.52 17.17 19.02
CA VAL A 248 6.26 17.84 19.36
C VAL A 248 5.85 17.45 20.78
N GLY A 249 5.62 18.43 21.64
CA GLY A 249 5.22 18.18 23.03
C GLY A 249 6.21 17.34 23.85
N GLY A 250 7.51 17.36 23.47
CA GLY A 250 8.56 16.57 24.13
C GLY A 250 8.67 15.12 23.67
N GLN A 251 7.89 14.73 22.65
CA GLN A 251 7.94 13.41 22.02
C GLN A 251 8.48 13.51 20.60
N THR A 252 9.30 12.53 20.18
CA THR A 252 9.77 12.44 18.80
C THR A 252 8.65 11.89 17.93
N VAL A 253 8.28 12.65 16.89
CA VAL A 253 7.30 12.25 15.87
C VAL A 253 7.99 11.30 14.90
N THR A 254 7.55 10.05 14.88
CA THR A 254 8.09 9.01 14.01
C THR A 254 7.45 9.04 12.62
N ALA A 255 8.02 8.31 11.64
CA ALA A 255 7.40 8.11 10.33
C ALA A 255 5.97 7.52 10.43
N ARG A 256 5.72 6.71 11.46
CA ARG A 256 4.39 6.17 11.77
C ARG A 256 3.40 7.27 12.18
N ASP A 257 3.85 8.18 13.02
CA ASP A 257 3.02 9.30 13.48
C ASP A 257 2.69 10.25 12.33
N VAL A 258 3.64 10.51 11.44
CA VAL A 258 3.40 11.27 10.20
C VAL A 258 2.30 10.63 9.35
N GLN A 259 2.30 9.30 9.27
CA GLN A 259 1.25 8.59 8.54
C GLN A 259 -0.10 8.65 9.26
N GLN A 260 -0.12 8.58 10.59
CA GLN A 260 -1.33 8.76 11.38
C GLN A 260 -1.92 10.16 11.21
N ILE A 261 -1.08 11.21 11.17
CA ILE A 261 -1.51 12.58 10.86
C ILE A 261 -2.17 12.65 9.47
N ARG A 262 -1.60 12.00 8.44
CA ARG A 262 -2.22 11.93 7.11
C ARG A 262 -3.58 11.25 7.14
N ASN A 263 -3.70 10.16 7.89
CA ASN A 263 -4.97 9.43 8.02
C ASN A 263 -6.02 10.29 8.76
N GLN A 264 -5.62 11.00 9.80
CA GLN A 264 -6.50 11.93 10.51
C GLN A 264 -6.98 13.06 9.59
N LEU A 265 -6.09 13.66 8.79
CA LEU A 265 -6.47 14.66 7.79
C LEU A 265 -7.45 14.11 6.75
N ALA A 266 -7.23 12.87 6.30
CA ALA A 266 -8.16 12.20 5.39
C ALA A 266 -9.54 11.96 6.02
N ASN A 267 -9.60 11.59 7.30
CA ASN A 267 -10.84 11.44 8.07
C ASN A 267 -11.57 12.78 8.22
N LEU A 268 -10.83 13.86 8.36
CA LEU A 268 -11.36 15.23 8.38
C LEU A 268 -11.78 15.74 7.00
N GLY A 269 -11.52 14.97 5.93
CA GLY A 269 -11.83 15.37 4.55
C GLY A 269 -10.83 16.36 3.94
N GLU A 270 -9.66 16.53 4.57
CA GLU A 270 -8.59 17.41 4.11
C GLU A 270 -7.60 16.67 3.21
N ASP A 271 -7.19 17.31 2.10
CA ASP A 271 -6.22 16.72 1.15
C ASP A 271 -4.79 17.08 1.55
N SER A 272 -4.10 16.14 2.18
CA SER A 272 -2.69 16.28 2.56
C SER A 272 -1.70 15.70 1.53
N SER A 273 -2.16 15.41 0.30
CA SER A 273 -1.35 14.73 -0.73
C SER A 273 -0.13 15.53 -1.21
N GLY A 274 -0.17 16.85 -1.05
CA GLY A 274 0.93 17.77 -1.39
C GLY A 274 1.81 18.15 -0.20
N TRP A 275 1.52 17.65 1.01
CA TRP A 275 2.24 18.04 2.22
C TRP A 275 3.48 17.18 2.43
N SER A 276 4.60 17.82 2.72
CA SER A 276 5.81 17.12 3.14
C SER A 276 5.64 16.50 4.54
N PRO A 277 6.46 15.52 4.93
CA PRO A 277 6.50 15.02 6.31
C PRO A 277 6.68 16.16 7.33
N GLN A 278 7.50 17.16 7.01
CA GLN A 278 7.74 18.31 7.89
C GLN A 278 6.50 19.20 8.03
N ASP A 279 5.70 19.39 6.97
CA ASP A 279 4.45 20.16 7.07
C ASP A 279 3.46 19.48 8.01
N LEU A 280 3.39 18.14 7.97
CA LEU A 280 2.55 17.34 8.86
C LEU A 280 3.00 17.41 10.32
N ILE A 281 4.30 17.35 10.56
CA ILE A 281 4.89 17.53 11.90
C ILE A 281 4.60 18.96 12.41
N ASN A 282 4.74 19.95 11.55
CA ASN A 282 4.46 21.34 11.88
C ASN A 282 2.98 21.60 12.17
N LEU A 283 2.06 20.95 11.41
CA LEU A 283 0.64 20.98 11.72
C LEU A 283 0.36 20.36 13.10
N PHE A 284 0.93 19.18 13.39
CA PHE A 284 0.74 18.55 14.69
C PHE A 284 1.32 19.39 15.82
N ARG A 285 2.45 20.06 15.60
CA ARG A 285 3.01 21.02 16.55
C ARG A 285 2.06 22.19 16.80
N TYR A 286 1.50 22.76 15.74
CA TYR A 286 0.49 23.80 15.83
C TYR A 286 -0.75 23.32 16.62
N ALA A 287 -1.28 22.14 16.31
CA ALA A 287 -2.42 21.57 17.03
C ALA A 287 -2.08 21.33 18.53
N ASN A 288 -0.87 20.87 18.82
CA ASN A 288 -0.39 20.69 20.19
C ASN A 288 -0.33 22.01 20.97
N GLU A 289 0.08 23.10 20.33
CA GLU A 289 0.04 24.46 20.90
C GLU A 289 -1.39 24.95 21.18
N GLN A 290 -2.39 24.41 20.45
CA GLN A 290 -3.81 24.70 20.68
C GLN A 290 -4.43 23.75 21.74
N GLY A 291 -3.65 22.87 22.35
CA GLY A 291 -4.10 21.92 23.37
C GLY A 291 -4.51 20.54 22.83
N HIS A 292 -4.38 20.30 21.53
CA HIS A 292 -4.64 19.02 20.88
C HIS A 292 -3.38 18.13 20.91
N THR A 293 -3.14 17.46 22.03
CA THR A 293 -1.87 16.78 22.34
C THR A 293 -1.72 15.40 21.69
N THR A 294 -2.77 14.88 21.06
CA THR A 294 -2.75 13.58 20.33
C THR A 294 -3.08 13.78 18.86
N ILE A 295 -2.59 12.90 18.01
CA ILE A 295 -2.83 12.97 16.56
C ILE A 295 -4.33 12.88 16.24
N ASP A 296 -5.07 12.04 16.95
CA ASP A 296 -6.52 11.87 16.72
C ASP A 296 -7.34 13.08 17.20
N SER A 297 -6.76 13.95 18.02
CA SER A 297 -7.40 15.20 18.48
C SER A 297 -7.24 16.36 17.51
N ILE A 298 -6.47 16.23 16.43
CA ILE A 298 -6.33 17.24 15.39
C ILE A 298 -7.69 17.51 14.74
N THR A 299 -8.08 18.77 14.63
CA THR A 299 -9.36 19.25 14.11
C THR A 299 -9.22 19.97 12.76
N LYS A 300 -10.34 20.21 12.07
CA LYS A 300 -10.35 21.05 10.87
C LYS A 300 -9.91 22.49 11.15
N ASP A 301 -10.17 23.00 12.34
CA ASP A 301 -9.82 24.36 12.68
C ASP A 301 -8.31 24.51 12.90
N ASP A 302 -7.62 23.44 13.37
CA ASP A 302 -6.16 23.41 13.41
C ASP A 302 -5.56 23.47 12.00
N VAL A 303 -6.14 22.73 11.06
CA VAL A 303 -5.69 22.75 9.65
C VAL A 303 -5.86 24.14 9.05
N LYS A 304 -7.02 24.77 9.24
CA LYS A 304 -7.29 26.12 8.77
C LYS A 304 -6.36 27.15 9.44
N GLY A 305 -6.17 27.04 10.76
CA GLY A 305 -5.31 27.92 11.51
C GLY A 305 -3.85 27.83 11.07
N TYR A 306 -3.36 26.60 10.85
CA TYR A 306 -2.00 26.36 10.36
C TYR A 306 -1.77 26.92 8.95
N LEU A 307 -2.77 26.82 8.06
CA LEU A 307 -2.72 27.32 6.68
C LEU A 307 -2.97 28.81 6.56
N SER A 308 -3.46 29.44 7.61
CA SER A 308 -3.70 30.89 7.60
C SER A 308 -2.37 31.67 7.64
N PRO A 309 -2.17 32.69 6.79
CA PRO A 309 -0.94 33.48 6.82
C PRO A 309 -0.77 34.11 8.20
N LYS A 310 0.37 33.82 8.85
CA LYS A 310 0.74 34.50 10.09
C LYS A 310 0.84 35.99 9.82
N LYS A 311 -0.03 36.78 10.47
CA LYS A 311 0.01 38.25 10.45
C LYS A 311 1.27 38.74 11.14
#